data_1f329c3fb824cbc31d1961e21dd640e8
#
_entry.id   1f329c3fb824cbc31d1961e21dd640e8
#
_cell.length_a   1.000
_cell.length_b   1.000
_cell.length_c   1.000
_cell.angle_alpha   90.00
_cell.angle_beta   90.00
_cell.angle_gamma   90.00
#
_symmetry.space_group_name_H-M   'P 1'
#
loop_
_entity.id
_entity.type
_entity.pdbx_description
1 polymer ?
#
loop_
_entity_poly.entity_id
_entity_poly.type
_entity_poly.pdbx_seq_one_letter_code
_entity_poly.pdbx_strand_id
1 'polypeptide(L)'
;QQKRNENAQAMKQKLDNDARAKLIEAGKALKEEIAAVEKDQKETEEALEEAARQIPNMYHPKAPVGKLDTENLEVKVVGTPRKFDFEPKDHVALGESLDILDFDRGTKVSGPKFYYLKNEAVFLEQALIMYALNTLIKHNFNMFITPDVAKEEILKGIGFNPRGNESNVYSIEEEGTCLVANAEITLGGYHQ
;
A
#
# COMPACT_ATOMS: atom_id res chain seq x y z
N GLN A 1 36.65 2.42 -2.71
CA GLN A 1 37.04 1.25 -1.89
C GLN A 1 38.40 0.68 -2.29
N GLN A 2 38.74 0.54 -3.60
CA GLN A 2 40.02 0.01 -4.04
C GLN A 2 41.20 0.85 -3.49
N LYS A 3 41.20 2.17 -3.68
CA LYS A 3 42.22 3.09 -3.16
C LYS A 3 42.39 2.99 -1.62
N ARG A 4 41.30 2.77 -0.88
CA ARG A 4 41.34 2.55 0.58
C ARG A 4 42.06 1.26 0.93
N ASN A 5 41.82 0.19 0.18
CA ASN A 5 42.49 -1.10 0.37
C ASN A 5 43.98 -1.01 0.04
N GLU A 6 44.36 -0.32 -1.05
CA GLU A 6 45.75 -0.05 -1.43
C GLU A 6 46.46 0.78 -0.33
N ASN A 7 45.85 1.84 0.20
CA ASN A 7 46.37 2.62 1.31
C ASN A 7 46.57 1.76 2.57
N ALA A 8 45.59 0.92 2.91
CA ALA A 8 45.67 0.01 4.05
C ALA A 8 46.79 -1.06 3.90
N GLN A 9 47.04 -1.52 2.65
CA GLN A 9 48.15 -2.41 2.38
C GLN A 9 49.49 -1.72 2.46
N ALA A 10 49.61 -0.47 1.96
CA ALA A 10 50.83 0.33 2.07
C ALA A 10 51.18 0.62 3.56
N MET A 11 50.19 0.84 4.41
CA MET A 11 50.39 1.03 5.85
C MET A 11 50.98 -0.18 6.59
N LYS A 12 50.92 -1.38 6.02
CA LYS A 12 51.50 -2.61 6.59
C LYS A 12 53.01 -2.74 6.34
N GLN A 13 53.56 -1.92 5.47
CA GLN A 13 54.99 -1.96 5.12
C GLN A 13 55.79 -1.15 6.18
N LYS A 14 57.11 -1.41 6.20
CA LYS A 14 58.02 -0.66 7.09
C LYS A 14 58.25 0.74 6.51
N LEU A 15 57.68 1.74 7.11
CA LEU A 15 57.62 3.12 6.61
C LEU A 15 58.35 4.04 7.64
N ASP A 16 58.95 5.11 7.15
CA ASP A 16 59.37 6.23 7.98
C ASP A 16 58.18 7.03 8.54
N ASN A 17 58.45 7.92 9.49
CA ASN A 17 57.37 8.68 10.14
C ASN A 17 56.62 9.62 9.18
N ASP A 18 57.32 10.21 8.22
CA ASP A 18 56.72 11.15 7.25
C ASP A 18 55.84 10.43 6.23
N ALA A 19 56.29 9.30 5.70
CA ALA A 19 55.48 8.47 4.80
C ALA A 19 54.26 7.93 5.52
N ARG A 20 54.37 7.54 6.79
CA ARG A 20 53.24 7.07 7.58
C ARG A 20 52.22 8.17 7.84
N ALA A 21 52.68 9.41 8.14
CA ALA A 21 51.79 10.54 8.32
C ALA A 21 50.96 10.86 7.07
N LYS A 22 51.60 10.85 5.88
CA LYS A 22 50.95 11.05 4.60
C LYS A 22 49.90 9.99 4.29
N LEU A 23 50.16 8.73 4.58
CA LEU A 23 49.20 7.65 4.39
C LEU A 23 48.01 7.74 5.36
N ILE A 24 48.22 8.21 6.58
CA ILE A 24 47.13 8.47 7.54
C ILE A 24 46.24 9.61 7.05
N GLU A 25 46.81 10.69 6.53
CA GLU A 25 46.08 11.82 6.01
C GLU A 25 45.29 11.42 4.72
N ALA A 26 45.95 10.71 3.82
CA ALA A 26 45.29 10.14 2.66
C ALA A 26 44.15 9.16 3.03
N GLY A 27 44.33 8.35 4.06
CA GLY A 27 43.30 7.45 4.58
C GLY A 27 42.10 8.19 5.18
N LYS A 28 42.31 9.32 5.85
CA LYS A 28 41.23 10.18 6.33
C LYS A 28 40.44 10.81 5.17
N ALA A 29 41.17 11.40 4.22
CA ALA A 29 40.55 11.99 3.02
C ALA A 29 39.73 10.96 2.21
N LEU A 30 40.25 9.75 2.01
CA LEU A 30 39.54 8.66 1.36
C LEU A 30 38.30 8.21 2.14
N LYS A 31 38.34 8.25 3.47
CA LYS A 31 37.17 7.92 4.29
C LYS A 31 36.05 8.96 4.12
N GLU A 32 36.42 10.25 4.10
CA GLU A 32 35.46 11.33 3.88
C GLU A 32 34.88 11.30 2.46
N GLU A 33 35.73 11.04 1.45
CA GLU A 33 35.28 10.88 0.06
C GLU A 33 34.32 9.70 -0.10
N ILE A 34 34.62 8.56 0.52
CA ILE A 34 33.73 7.38 0.50
C ILE A 34 32.40 7.71 1.18
N ALA A 35 32.41 8.36 2.34
CA ALA A 35 31.18 8.71 3.04
C ALA A 35 30.29 9.69 2.23
N ALA A 36 30.92 10.65 1.52
CA ALA A 36 30.20 11.55 0.63
C ALA A 36 29.56 10.81 -0.54
N VAL A 37 30.33 9.93 -1.22
CA VAL A 37 29.83 9.13 -2.35
C VAL A 37 28.72 8.16 -1.92
N GLU A 38 28.86 7.52 -0.75
CA GLU A 38 27.83 6.61 -0.22
C GLU A 38 26.55 7.37 0.13
N LYS A 39 26.67 8.62 0.61
CA LYS A 39 25.50 9.49 0.84
C LYS A 39 24.82 9.87 -0.48
N ASP A 40 25.59 10.34 -1.46
CA ASP A 40 25.06 10.73 -2.78
C ASP A 40 24.41 9.53 -3.49
N GLN A 41 25.02 8.35 -3.35
CA GLN A 41 24.45 7.10 -3.91
C GLN A 41 23.09 6.82 -3.27
N LYS A 42 22.99 6.87 -1.94
CA LYS A 42 21.74 6.62 -1.22
C LYS A 42 20.65 7.62 -1.64
N GLU A 43 20.97 8.91 -1.70
CA GLU A 43 20.03 9.96 -2.11
C GLU A 43 19.56 9.75 -3.55
N THR A 44 20.47 9.32 -4.44
CA THR A 44 20.15 9.03 -5.84
C THR A 44 19.28 7.78 -5.98
N GLU A 45 19.56 6.72 -5.21
CA GLU A 45 18.76 5.51 -5.19
C GLU A 45 17.33 5.77 -4.67
N GLU A 46 17.20 6.56 -3.60
CA GLU A 46 15.90 6.99 -3.07
C GLU A 46 15.11 7.82 -4.09
N ALA A 47 15.77 8.77 -4.77
CA ALA A 47 15.15 9.58 -5.80
C ALA A 47 14.73 8.76 -7.03
N LEU A 48 15.56 7.79 -7.43
CA LEU A 48 15.26 6.87 -8.53
C LEU A 48 14.05 6.00 -8.20
N GLU A 49 13.99 5.46 -6.99
CA GLU A 49 12.86 4.64 -6.55
C GLU A 49 11.56 5.44 -6.52
N GLU A 50 11.59 6.66 -6.00
CA GLU A 50 10.43 7.55 -5.99
C GLU A 50 9.97 7.89 -7.40
N ALA A 51 10.89 8.21 -8.31
CA ALA A 51 10.56 8.48 -9.71
C ALA A 51 10.00 7.24 -10.42
N ALA A 52 10.55 6.06 -10.14
CA ALA A 52 10.08 4.80 -10.73
C ALA A 52 8.65 4.45 -10.27
N ARG A 53 8.30 4.77 -9.03
CA ARG A 53 6.93 4.57 -8.49
C ARG A 53 5.87 5.43 -9.18
N GLN A 54 6.26 6.53 -9.83
CA GLN A 54 5.34 7.37 -10.60
C GLN A 54 4.99 6.77 -11.96
N ILE A 55 5.70 5.73 -12.40
CA ILE A 55 5.42 5.06 -13.68
C ILE A 55 4.24 4.12 -13.50
N PRO A 56 3.09 4.36 -14.17
CA PRO A 56 1.94 3.50 -14.05
C PRO A 56 2.20 2.11 -14.65
N ASN A 57 1.52 1.10 -14.11
CA ASN A 57 1.54 -0.24 -14.66
C ASN A 57 0.98 -0.27 -16.09
N MET A 58 1.49 -1.18 -16.91
CA MET A 58 0.97 -1.39 -18.26
C MET A 58 -0.45 -1.95 -18.21
N TYR A 59 -1.34 -1.39 -19.02
CA TYR A 59 -2.68 -1.91 -19.20
C TYR A 59 -2.69 -3.09 -20.19
N HIS A 60 -3.73 -3.93 -20.09
CA HIS A 60 -3.88 -5.05 -21.00
C HIS A 60 -4.14 -4.56 -22.44
N PRO A 61 -3.50 -5.14 -23.49
CA PRO A 61 -3.65 -4.66 -24.88
C PRO A 61 -5.08 -4.62 -25.43
N LYS A 62 -6.00 -5.40 -24.85
CA LYS A 62 -7.42 -5.40 -25.21
C LYS A 62 -8.27 -4.39 -24.43
N ALA A 63 -7.68 -3.68 -23.45
CA ALA A 63 -8.41 -2.62 -22.76
C ALA A 63 -8.71 -1.48 -23.74
N PRO A 64 -9.94 -0.94 -23.77
CA PRO A 64 -10.26 0.20 -24.62
C PRO A 64 -9.49 1.44 -24.14
N VAL A 65 -9.14 2.31 -25.09
CA VAL A 65 -8.55 3.59 -24.79
C VAL A 65 -9.68 4.57 -24.48
N GLY A 66 -9.68 5.11 -23.26
CA GLY A 66 -10.70 6.04 -22.81
C GLY A 66 -10.21 6.87 -21.62
N LYS A 67 -10.90 7.96 -21.32
CA LYS A 67 -10.63 8.85 -20.18
C LYS A 67 -11.57 8.65 -19.01
N LEU A 68 -12.76 8.11 -19.27
CA LEU A 68 -13.82 7.93 -18.31
C LEU A 68 -14.33 6.48 -18.32
N ASP A 69 -14.95 6.07 -17.25
CA ASP A 69 -15.60 4.77 -17.10
C ASP A 69 -16.73 4.54 -18.10
N THR A 70 -17.39 5.60 -18.56
CA THR A 70 -18.40 5.57 -19.61
C THR A 70 -17.89 5.10 -20.98
N GLU A 71 -16.58 5.10 -21.18
CA GLU A 71 -15.91 4.64 -22.39
C GLU A 71 -15.48 3.15 -22.30
N ASN A 72 -15.80 2.48 -21.18
CA ASN A 72 -15.55 1.06 -21.02
C ASN A 72 -16.39 0.23 -21.99
N LEU A 73 -15.77 -0.79 -22.58
CA LEU A 73 -16.45 -1.72 -23.46
C LEU A 73 -17.17 -2.79 -22.63
N GLU A 74 -18.51 -2.85 -22.77
CA GLU A 74 -19.27 -3.95 -22.21
C GLU A 74 -18.97 -5.25 -22.98
N VAL A 75 -18.31 -6.21 -22.35
CA VAL A 75 -17.90 -7.47 -23.00
C VAL A 75 -18.91 -8.58 -22.85
N LYS A 76 -19.80 -8.52 -21.83
CA LYS A 76 -20.80 -9.56 -21.59
C LYS A 76 -21.89 -9.06 -20.64
N VAL A 77 -23.12 -9.34 -20.97
CA VAL A 77 -24.28 -9.19 -20.08
C VAL A 77 -24.80 -10.57 -19.71
N VAL A 78 -25.10 -10.79 -18.45
CA VAL A 78 -25.66 -12.05 -17.94
C VAL A 78 -26.92 -11.77 -17.13
N GLY A 79 -28.02 -12.37 -17.54
CA GLY A 79 -29.32 -12.20 -16.92
C GLY A 79 -30.07 -10.96 -17.42
N THR A 80 -31.22 -10.74 -16.83
CA THR A 80 -32.09 -9.58 -17.14
C THR A 80 -32.46 -8.93 -15.79
N PRO A 81 -32.24 -7.63 -15.62
CA PRO A 81 -32.68 -6.93 -14.42
C PRO A 81 -34.18 -7.11 -14.18
N ARG A 82 -34.54 -7.39 -12.94
CA ARG A 82 -35.96 -7.48 -12.55
C ARG A 82 -36.65 -6.14 -12.75
N LYS A 83 -37.76 -6.13 -13.39
CA LYS A 83 -38.67 -4.96 -13.46
C LYS A 83 -39.64 -5.02 -12.28
N PHE A 84 -39.71 -3.93 -11.51
CA PHE A 84 -40.65 -3.79 -10.40
C PHE A 84 -41.90 -3.05 -10.93
N ASP A 85 -43.02 -3.37 -10.36
CA ASP A 85 -44.33 -2.68 -10.59
C ASP A 85 -44.54 -1.54 -9.56
N PHE A 86 -43.55 -1.29 -8.72
CA PHE A 86 -43.49 -0.22 -7.74
C PHE A 86 -42.14 0.48 -7.85
N GLU A 87 -42.01 1.67 -7.25
CA GLU A 87 -40.74 2.39 -7.16
C GLU A 87 -39.85 1.76 -6.08
N PRO A 88 -38.72 1.13 -6.44
CA PRO A 88 -37.85 0.49 -5.47
C PRO A 88 -37.08 1.53 -4.65
N LYS A 89 -37.02 1.33 -3.33
CA LYS A 89 -36.19 2.13 -2.44
C LYS A 89 -34.74 1.71 -2.60
N ASP A 90 -33.81 2.65 -2.42
CA ASP A 90 -32.39 2.35 -2.34
C ASP A 90 -32.04 1.66 -1.01
N HIS A 91 -30.79 1.22 -0.89
CA HIS A 91 -30.31 0.49 0.30
C HIS A 91 -30.29 1.33 1.58
N VAL A 92 -30.11 2.66 1.50
CA VAL A 92 -30.15 3.56 2.65
C VAL A 92 -31.58 3.66 3.18
N ALA A 93 -32.53 4.02 2.30
CA ALA A 93 -33.95 4.14 2.67
C ALA A 93 -34.53 2.81 3.19
N LEU A 94 -34.11 1.68 2.63
CA LEU A 94 -34.47 0.35 3.14
C LEU A 94 -33.87 0.10 4.50
N GLY A 95 -32.57 0.33 4.69
CA GLY A 95 -31.86 0.08 5.92
C GLY A 95 -32.39 0.91 7.09
N GLU A 96 -32.68 2.18 6.85
CA GLU A 96 -33.30 3.05 7.85
C GLU A 96 -34.75 2.65 8.17
N SER A 97 -35.57 2.36 7.15
CA SER A 97 -36.96 1.97 7.36
C SER A 97 -37.13 0.64 8.10
N LEU A 98 -36.15 -0.25 8.00
CA LEU A 98 -36.08 -1.54 8.69
C LEU A 98 -35.30 -1.48 10.02
N ASP A 99 -34.79 -0.31 10.40
CA ASP A 99 -33.94 -0.09 11.58
C ASP A 99 -32.69 -0.99 11.64
N ILE A 100 -32.09 -1.25 10.47
CA ILE A 100 -30.88 -2.09 10.35
C ILE A 100 -29.61 -1.31 9.99
N LEU A 101 -29.73 -0.02 9.63
CA LEU A 101 -28.66 0.92 9.40
C LEU A 101 -28.86 2.18 10.24
N ASP A 102 -27.75 2.77 10.75
CA ASP A 102 -27.78 4.02 11.52
C ASP A 102 -26.59 4.90 11.12
N PHE A 103 -26.82 5.83 10.23
CA PHE A 103 -25.81 6.78 9.75
C PHE A 103 -25.66 7.98 10.70
N ASP A 104 -26.73 8.41 11.35
CA ASP A 104 -26.70 9.58 12.25
C ASP A 104 -25.78 9.32 13.44
N ARG A 105 -25.92 8.16 14.08
CA ARG A 105 -25.05 7.77 15.18
C ARG A 105 -23.64 7.46 14.72
N GLY A 106 -23.47 6.85 13.54
CA GLY A 106 -22.16 6.62 12.93
C GLY A 106 -21.41 7.92 12.71
N THR A 107 -22.05 8.89 12.10
CA THR A 107 -21.48 10.23 11.88
C THR A 107 -21.16 10.94 13.19
N LYS A 108 -22.03 10.85 14.19
CA LYS A 108 -21.82 11.46 15.50
C LYS A 108 -20.59 10.92 16.23
N VAL A 109 -20.30 9.61 16.09
CA VAL A 109 -19.22 8.92 16.83
C VAL A 109 -17.90 8.97 16.08
N SER A 110 -17.92 8.74 14.76
CA SER A 110 -16.70 8.52 13.97
C SER A 110 -16.52 9.52 12.82
N GLY A 111 -17.49 10.37 12.58
CA GLY A 111 -17.46 11.36 11.51
C GLY A 111 -18.27 10.94 10.26
N PRO A 112 -18.27 11.78 9.21
CA PRO A 112 -19.05 11.54 8.00
C PRO A 112 -18.73 10.20 7.35
N LYS A 113 -19.75 9.55 6.78
CA LYS A 113 -19.69 8.26 6.05
C LYS A 113 -19.50 7.01 6.94
N PHE A 114 -19.36 7.16 8.25
CA PHE A 114 -19.44 6.02 9.16
C PHE A 114 -20.89 5.68 9.48
N TYR A 115 -21.14 4.41 9.78
CA TYR A 115 -22.47 3.88 10.04
C TYR A 115 -22.41 2.72 11.05
N TYR A 116 -23.55 2.41 11.64
CA TYR A 116 -23.73 1.17 12.40
C TYR A 116 -24.63 0.22 11.61
N LEU A 117 -24.22 -1.05 11.56
CA LEU A 117 -25.12 -2.16 11.24
C LEU A 117 -25.84 -2.57 12.52
N LYS A 118 -27.13 -2.84 12.45
CA LYS A 118 -27.97 -3.19 13.57
C LYS A 118 -28.82 -4.41 13.26
N ASN A 119 -29.26 -5.08 14.31
CA ASN A 119 -30.26 -6.15 14.22
C ASN A 119 -29.94 -7.18 13.12
N GLU A 120 -30.85 -7.42 12.20
CA GLU A 120 -30.73 -8.42 11.13
C GLU A 120 -29.59 -8.12 10.16
N ALA A 121 -29.16 -6.87 9.99
CA ALA A 121 -28.02 -6.55 9.11
C ALA A 121 -26.73 -7.16 9.62
N VAL A 122 -26.53 -7.31 10.93
CA VAL A 122 -25.36 -7.98 11.51
C VAL A 122 -25.32 -9.46 11.09
N PHE A 123 -26.46 -10.14 11.15
CA PHE A 123 -26.56 -11.54 10.71
C PHE A 123 -26.40 -11.67 9.19
N LEU A 124 -26.93 -10.72 8.42
CA LEU A 124 -26.78 -10.70 6.95
C LEU A 124 -25.32 -10.54 6.55
N GLU A 125 -24.57 -9.65 7.20
CA GLU A 125 -23.13 -9.49 6.97
C GLU A 125 -22.39 -10.81 7.21
N GLN A 126 -22.60 -11.44 8.38
CA GLN A 126 -21.97 -12.72 8.70
C GLN A 126 -22.36 -13.83 7.71
N ALA A 127 -23.62 -13.87 7.28
CA ALA A 127 -24.08 -14.83 6.28
C ALA A 127 -23.38 -14.63 4.93
N LEU A 128 -23.17 -13.40 4.48
CA LEU A 128 -22.43 -13.08 3.26
C LEU A 128 -20.97 -13.49 3.35
N ILE A 129 -20.31 -13.23 4.50
CA ILE A 129 -18.94 -13.65 4.75
C ILE A 129 -18.85 -15.19 4.68
N MET A 130 -19.74 -15.91 5.36
CA MET A 130 -19.76 -17.36 5.34
C MET A 130 -20.07 -17.94 3.95
N TYR A 131 -20.94 -17.28 3.18
CA TYR A 131 -21.24 -17.68 1.81
C TYR A 131 -19.98 -17.55 0.92
N ALA A 132 -19.23 -16.44 1.04
CA ALA A 132 -17.99 -16.23 0.30
C ALA A 132 -16.94 -17.29 0.68
N LEU A 133 -16.69 -17.51 2.00
CA LEU A 133 -15.76 -18.52 2.49
C LEU A 133 -16.10 -19.92 1.96
N ASN A 134 -17.34 -20.34 2.09
CA ASN A 134 -17.82 -21.66 1.60
C ASN A 134 -17.67 -21.83 0.09
N THR A 135 -17.80 -20.75 -0.66
CA THR A 135 -17.61 -20.76 -2.10
C THR A 135 -16.12 -20.88 -2.45
N LEU A 136 -15.26 -20.08 -1.82
CA LEU A 136 -13.83 -20.05 -2.11
C LEU A 136 -13.10 -21.33 -1.71
N ILE A 137 -13.51 -21.97 -0.60
CA ILE A 137 -12.98 -23.27 -0.18
C ILE A 137 -13.16 -24.32 -1.29
N LYS A 138 -14.30 -24.33 -1.98
CA LYS A 138 -14.57 -25.26 -3.09
C LYS A 138 -13.66 -25.05 -4.29
N HIS A 139 -13.05 -23.87 -4.40
CA HIS A 139 -12.10 -23.48 -5.43
C HIS A 139 -10.63 -23.57 -4.95
N ASN A 140 -10.38 -24.23 -3.80
CA ASN A 140 -9.05 -24.44 -3.21
C ASN A 140 -8.32 -23.12 -2.84
N PHE A 141 -9.05 -22.08 -2.46
CA PHE A 141 -8.44 -20.88 -1.88
C PHE A 141 -8.09 -21.11 -0.40
N ASN A 142 -6.96 -20.55 0.02
CA ASN A 142 -6.61 -20.46 1.42
C ASN A 142 -7.33 -19.28 2.09
N MET A 143 -7.84 -19.48 3.29
CA MET A 143 -8.54 -18.45 4.03
C MET A 143 -7.59 -17.69 4.93
N PHE A 144 -7.70 -16.36 4.93
CA PHE A 144 -6.91 -15.47 5.77
C PHE A 144 -7.83 -14.51 6.52
N ILE A 145 -7.48 -14.23 7.77
CA ILE A 145 -7.89 -13.02 8.49
C ILE A 145 -6.64 -12.18 8.63
N THR A 146 -6.64 -11.02 8.03
CA THR A 146 -5.46 -10.16 7.97
C THR A 146 -5.47 -9.12 9.10
N PRO A 147 -4.30 -8.59 9.50
CA PRO A 147 -4.25 -7.43 10.40
C PRO A 147 -4.96 -6.22 9.81
N ASP A 148 -5.53 -5.37 10.69
CA ASP A 148 -6.20 -4.12 10.30
C ASP A 148 -5.21 -2.97 10.09
N VAL A 149 -3.91 -3.19 10.37
CA VAL A 149 -2.84 -2.23 10.20
C VAL A 149 -1.69 -2.81 9.38
N ALA A 150 -1.01 -1.98 8.61
CA ALA A 150 0.20 -2.34 7.89
C ALA A 150 1.22 -1.20 7.96
N LYS A 151 2.51 -1.52 7.78
CA LYS A 151 3.57 -0.53 7.67
C LYS A 151 3.41 0.31 6.41
N GLU A 152 3.76 1.60 6.49
CA GLU A 152 3.69 2.51 5.33
C GLU A 152 4.49 2.01 4.11
N GLU A 153 5.61 1.32 4.34
CA GLU A 153 6.42 0.75 3.26
C GLU A 153 5.66 -0.32 2.45
N ILE A 154 4.81 -1.12 3.12
CA ILE A 154 3.96 -2.12 2.46
C ILE A 154 2.91 -1.42 1.59
N LEU A 155 2.23 -0.39 2.12
CA LEU A 155 1.27 0.37 1.35
C LEU A 155 1.91 0.97 0.08
N LYS A 156 3.07 1.60 0.24
CA LYS A 156 3.83 2.17 -0.89
C LYS A 156 4.23 1.10 -1.91
N GLY A 157 4.63 -0.09 -1.44
CA GLY A 157 5.04 -1.20 -2.29
C GLY A 157 3.94 -1.72 -3.22
N ILE A 158 2.67 -1.64 -2.82
CA ILE A 158 1.52 -2.05 -3.62
C ILE A 158 0.80 -0.88 -4.32
N GLY A 159 1.36 0.33 -4.28
CA GLY A 159 0.85 1.49 -4.99
C GLY A 159 -0.09 2.40 -4.21
N PHE A 160 -0.32 2.15 -2.92
CA PHE A 160 -1.00 3.10 -2.04
C PHE A 160 -0.01 4.11 -1.48
N ASN A 161 -0.31 5.40 -1.63
CA ASN A 161 0.51 6.46 -1.04
C ASN A 161 -0.16 6.99 0.23
N PRO A 162 0.30 6.61 1.43
CA PRO A 162 -0.34 6.96 2.69
C PRO A 162 -0.23 8.46 3.04
N ARG A 163 0.67 9.19 2.42
CA ARG A 163 0.94 10.62 2.70
C ARG A 163 0.95 11.50 1.45
N GLY A 164 0.44 11.02 0.32
CA GLY A 164 0.31 11.80 -0.91
C GLY A 164 -0.88 12.75 -0.91
N ASN A 165 -0.95 13.62 -1.91
CA ASN A 165 -2.02 14.62 -2.07
C ASN A 165 -3.44 14.03 -2.18
N GLU A 166 -3.56 12.78 -2.61
CA GLU A 166 -4.81 12.03 -2.77
C GLU A 166 -4.96 10.93 -1.73
N SER A 167 -4.24 11.04 -0.61
CA SER A 167 -4.27 10.02 0.43
C SER A 167 -5.63 9.94 1.11
N ASN A 168 -6.24 8.75 1.05
CA ASN A 168 -7.42 8.37 1.82
C ASN A 168 -7.07 7.38 2.94
N VAL A 169 -5.81 7.37 3.38
CA VAL A 169 -5.29 6.43 4.37
C VAL A 169 -5.19 7.10 5.73
N TYR A 170 -5.68 6.44 6.76
CA TYR A 170 -5.49 6.86 8.15
C TYR A 170 -4.14 6.37 8.65
N SER A 171 -3.20 7.29 8.89
CA SER A 171 -1.89 6.98 9.47
C SER A 171 -1.95 7.05 10.99
N ILE A 172 -1.22 6.16 11.65
CA ILE A 172 -1.02 6.19 13.11
C ILE A 172 0.27 6.97 13.34
N GLU A 173 0.14 8.11 14.05
CA GLU A 173 1.28 8.98 14.34
C GLU A 173 2.35 8.24 15.15
N GLU A 174 3.62 8.56 14.86
CA GLU A 174 4.83 8.03 15.54
C GLU A 174 5.11 6.53 15.33
N GLU A 175 4.20 5.73 14.77
CA GLU A 175 4.42 4.28 14.61
C GLU A 175 4.83 3.87 13.19
N GLY A 176 4.67 4.74 12.19
CA GLY A 176 4.97 4.41 10.79
C GLY A 176 4.05 3.33 10.22
N THR A 177 2.83 3.23 10.79
CA THR A 177 1.78 2.28 10.38
C THR A 177 0.52 3.02 9.94
N CYS A 178 -0.31 2.35 9.17
CA CYS A 178 -1.58 2.86 8.66
C CYS A 178 -2.68 1.84 8.85
N LEU A 179 -3.93 2.31 8.99
CA LEU A 179 -5.10 1.45 8.86
C LEU A 179 -5.21 0.95 7.42
N VAL A 180 -5.54 -0.31 7.24
CA VAL A 180 -5.71 -0.91 5.92
C VAL A 180 -7.16 -0.80 5.46
N ALA A 181 -7.35 -0.42 4.18
CA ALA A 181 -8.69 -0.31 3.59
C ALA A 181 -9.18 -1.64 3.01
N ASN A 182 -8.27 -2.54 2.67
CA ASN A 182 -8.58 -3.85 2.09
C ASN A 182 -7.47 -4.87 2.37
N ALA A 183 -7.77 -6.16 2.21
CA ALA A 183 -6.84 -7.25 2.46
C ALA A 183 -5.71 -7.35 1.41
N GLU A 184 -5.81 -6.69 0.26
CA GLU A 184 -4.77 -6.67 -0.77
C GLU A 184 -3.45 -6.13 -0.22
N ILE A 185 -3.51 -5.10 0.62
CA ILE A 185 -2.35 -4.49 1.27
C ILE A 185 -1.59 -5.50 2.11
N THR A 186 -2.27 -6.13 3.03
CA THR A 186 -1.68 -7.08 3.98
C THR A 186 -1.28 -8.39 3.32
N LEU A 187 -2.05 -8.88 2.35
CA LEU A 187 -1.69 -10.07 1.56
C LEU A 187 -0.52 -9.81 0.62
N GLY A 188 -0.43 -8.63 0.01
CA GLY A 188 0.76 -8.22 -0.76
C GLY A 188 2.01 -8.23 0.10
N GLY A 189 1.96 -7.67 1.30
CA GLY A 189 3.06 -7.72 2.27
C GLY A 189 3.38 -9.12 2.78
N TYR A 190 2.38 -10.00 2.89
CA TYR A 190 2.59 -11.40 3.28
C TYR A 190 3.40 -12.20 2.26
N HIS A 191 3.30 -11.85 0.96
CA HIS A 191 3.97 -12.53 -0.15
C HIS A 191 5.24 -11.82 -0.64
N GLN A 192 5.69 -10.80 0.07
CA GLN A 192 6.88 -9.99 -0.26
C GLN A 192 8.21 -10.73 0.00
#